data_e4b49d18c52bcaeed6d179273f467c0a
#
_entry.id   e4b49d18c52bcaeed6d179273f467c0a
#
_cell.length_a   1.000
_cell.length_b   1.000
_cell.length_c   1.000
_cell.angle_alpha   90.00
_cell.angle_beta   90.00
_cell.angle_gamma   90.00
#
_symmetry.space_group_name_H-M   'P 1'
#
loop_
_entity.id
_entity.type
_entity.pdbx_description
1 polymer ?
#
loop_
_entity_poly.entity_id
_entity_poly.type
_entity_poly.pdbx_seq_one_letter_code
_entity_poly.pdbx_strand_id
1 'polypeptide(L)'
;FRSVKEEVFTYGYLLFMVCMTISRLTIDKMMEKFGMQKLYILGSFLIMIGVTMAVVFPYFWTALIGFCMVGFGVSGLYPMTYILAGRAKKYSVGIVISIVSTYSTVGMFLGPPIIGYLAHAFGLQRAFITFIIGGFMFIPLSKMVFDHLKKNN
;
A
#
# COMPACT_ATOMS: atom_id res chain seq x y z
N PHE A 1 -14.73 -25.58 -11.60
CA PHE A 1 -13.84 -24.44 -11.95
C PHE A 1 -14.28 -23.10 -11.32
N ARG A 2 -15.57 -22.92 -11.01
CA ARG A 2 -16.09 -21.67 -10.40
C ARG A 2 -15.82 -21.61 -8.90
N SER A 3 -15.99 -22.72 -8.18
CA SER A 3 -15.76 -22.83 -6.74
C SER A 3 -14.31 -22.56 -6.33
N VAL A 4 -13.34 -23.07 -7.09
CA VAL A 4 -11.91 -22.86 -6.80
C VAL A 4 -11.50 -21.37 -6.90
N LYS A 5 -12.12 -20.60 -7.81
CA LYS A 5 -11.85 -19.15 -7.91
C LYS A 5 -12.42 -18.37 -6.72
N GLU A 6 -13.61 -18.71 -6.26
CA GLU A 6 -14.25 -18.04 -5.12
C GLU A 6 -13.51 -18.32 -3.80
N GLU A 7 -13.06 -19.55 -3.60
CA GLU A 7 -12.22 -19.94 -2.46
C GLU A 7 -10.89 -19.19 -2.44
N VAL A 8 -10.22 -19.05 -3.59
CA VAL A 8 -8.95 -18.30 -3.72
C VAL A 8 -9.11 -16.85 -3.28
N PHE A 9 -10.18 -16.19 -3.71
CA PHE A 9 -10.43 -14.80 -3.31
C PHE A 9 -10.71 -14.67 -1.81
N THR A 10 -11.48 -15.60 -1.25
CA THR A 10 -11.82 -15.59 0.17
C THR A 10 -10.58 -15.84 1.04
N TYR A 11 -9.79 -16.86 0.74
CA TYR A 11 -8.55 -17.15 1.48
C TYR A 11 -7.49 -16.07 1.29
N GLY A 12 -7.35 -15.52 0.08
CA GLY A 12 -6.45 -14.39 -0.20
C GLY A 12 -6.80 -13.16 0.62
N TYR A 13 -8.08 -12.82 0.69
CA TYR A 13 -8.57 -11.71 1.49
C TYR A 13 -8.38 -11.92 3.00
N LEU A 14 -8.67 -13.12 3.50
CA LEU A 14 -8.44 -13.47 4.90
C LEU A 14 -6.95 -13.35 5.27
N LEU A 15 -6.06 -13.89 4.45
CA LEU A 15 -4.63 -13.82 4.68
C LEU A 15 -4.11 -12.37 4.65
N PHE A 16 -4.60 -11.58 3.70
CA PHE A 16 -4.32 -10.15 3.63
C PHE A 16 -4.72 -9.45 4.93
N MET A 17 -5.93 -9.67 5.43
CA MET A 17 -6.42 -9.06 6.66
C MET A 17 -5.64 -9.50 7.90
N VAL A 18 -5.31 -10.79 8.00
CA VAL A 18 -4.49 -11.34 9.11
C VAL A 18 -3.09 -10.74 9.08
N CYS A 19 -2.43 -10.74 7.93
CA CYS A 19 -1.09 -10.14 7.79
C CYS A 19 -1.11 -8.62 8.06
N MET A 20 -2.13 -7.92 7.62
CA MET A 20 -2.33 -6.49 7.92
C MET A 20 -2.49 -6.24 9.42
N THR A 21 -3.25 -7.08 10.12
CA THR A 21 -3.46 -6.95 11.57
C THR A 21 -2.17 -7.22 12.35
N ILE A 22 -1.45 -8.30 12.03
CA ILE A 22 -0.17 -8.64 12.66
C ILE A 22 0.85 -7.52 12.41
N SER A 23 0.91 -7.00 11.19
CA SER A 23 1.80 -5.90 10.86
C SER A 23 1.50 -4.65 11.69
N ARG A 24 0.24 -4.28 11.89
CA ARG A 24 -0.14 -3.13 12.73
C ARG A 24 0.32 -3.25 14.17
N LEU A 25 0.30 -4.45 14.74
CA LEU A 25 0.77 -4.69 16.10
C LEU A 25 2.29 -4.57 16.25
N THR A 26 3.03 -4.81 15.17
CA THR A 26 4.50 -4.82 15.17
C THR A 26 5.12 -3.55 14.61
N ILE A 27 4.36 -2.76 13.83
CA ILE A 27 4.88 -1.61 13.07
C ILE A 27 5.45 -0.51 13.97
N ASP A 28 4.82 -0.26 15.12
CA ASP A 28 5.27 0.79 16.06
C ASP A 28 6.65 0.46 16.61
N LYS A 29 6.88 -0.78 17.02
CA LYS A 29 8.20 -1.25 17.49
C LYS A 29 9.24 -1.23 16.38
N MET A 30 8.83 -1.58 15.16
CA MET A 30 9.71 -1.53 13.99
C MET A 30 10.06 -0.08 13.62
N MET A 31 9.13 0.85 13.77
CA MET A 31 9.34 2.26 13.48
C MET A 31 10.35 2.91 14.44
N GLU A 32 10.30 2.54 15.73
CA GLU A 32 11.30 2.96 16.72
C GLU A 32 12.70 2.41 16.41
N LYS A 33 12.78 1.15 15.98
CA LYS A 33 14.05 0.46 15.77
C LYS A 33 14.73 0.82 14.43
N PHE A 34 13.97 0.90 13.34
CA PHE A 34 14.51 1.06 11.98
C PHE A 34 14.35 2.49 11.43
N GLY A 35 13.51 3.28 12.05
CA GLY A 35 13.17 4.62 11.60
C GLY A 35 12.09 4.65 10.51
N MET A 36 11.31 5.72 10.51
CA MET A 36 10.15 5.89 9.64
C MET A 36 10.48 5.81 8.15
N GLN A 37 11.58 6.46 7.71
CA GLN A 37 11.96 6.50 6.30
C GLN A 37 12.26 5.12 5.72
N LYS A 38 13.03 4.31 6.46
CA LYS A 38 13.40 2.95 6.01
C LYS A 38 12.18 2.04 5.93
N LEU A 39 11.29 2.14 6.92
CA LEU A 39 10.06 1.36 6.92
C LEU A 39 9.10 1.77 5.79
N TYR A 40 9.03 3.06 5.49
CA TYR A 40 8.20 3.56 4.40
C TYR A 40 8.67 2.99 3.05
N ILE A 41 9.99 3.00 2.80
CA ILE A 41 10.59 2.43 1.59
C ILE A 41 10.40 0.90 1.57
N LEU A 42 10.62 0.22 2.71
CA LEU A 42 10.45 -1.23 2.82
C LEU A 42 9.00 -1.64 2.55
N GLY A 43 8.02 -0.93 3.12
CA GLY A 43 6.60 -1.16 2.87
C GLY A 43 6.22 -1.00 1.41
N SER A 44 6.70 0.06 0.76
CA SER A 44 6.49 0.30 -0.68
C SER A 44 7.08 -0.83 -1.53
N PHE A 45 8.27 -1.31 -1.17
CA PHE A 45 8.94 -2.41 -1.86
C PHE A 45 8.19 -3.74 -1.69
N LEU A 46 7.69 -4.01 -0.48
CA LEU A 46 6.87 -5.19 -0.18
C LEU A 46 5.58 -5.20 -1.00
N ILE A 47 4.91 -4.06 -1.11
CA ILE A 47 3.69 -3.94 -1.93
C ILE A 47 4.00 -4.23 -3.39
N MET A 48 5.07 -3.62 -3.93
CA MET A 48 5.45 -3.82 -5.33
C MET A 48 5.76 -5.29 -5.64
N ILE A 49 6.55 -5.95 -4.79
CA ILE A 49 6.88 -7.38 -4.97
C ILE A 49 5.62 -8.23 -4.81
N GLY A 50 4.81 -7.97 -3.79
CA GLY A 50 3.60 -8.75 -3.53
C GLY A 50 2.59 -8.68 -4.66
N VAL A 51 2.34 -7.49 -5.22
CA VAL A 51 1.47 -7.33 -6.40
C VAL A 51 2.08 -8.02 -7.61
N THR A 52 3.39 -7.85 -7.85
CA THR A 52 4.08 -8.49 -8.99
C THR A 52 3.97 -10.01 -8.90
N MET A 53 4.20 -10.59 -7.72
CA MET A 53 4.05 -12.04 -7.50
C MET A 53 2.63 -12.51 -7.77
N ALA A 54 1.62 -11.78 -7.28
CA ALA A 54 0.23 -12.14 -7.47
C ALA A 54 -0.23 -12.06 -8.94
N VAL A 55 0.38 -11.16 -9.75
CA VAL A 55 0.02 -10.93 -11.16
C VAL A 55 0.77 -11.84 -12.12
N VAL A 56 2.08 -12.03 -11.88
CA VAL A 56 2.96 -12.77 -12.83
C VAL A 56 2.81 -14.27 -12.67
N PHE A 57 2.64 -14.74 -11.44
CA PHE A 57 2.54 -16.19 -11.18
C PHE A 57 1.09 -16.60 -10.88
N PRO A 58 0.40 -17.28 -11.84
CA PRO A 58 -1.00 -17.66 -11.69
C PRO A 58 -1.21 -18.89 -10.79
N TYR A 59 -0.34 -19.09 -9.81
CA TYR A 59 -0.46 -20.18 -8.85
C TYR A 59 -1.13 -19.68 -7.56
N PHE A 60 -1.99 -20.51 -6.98
CA PHE A 60 -2.72 -20.22 -5.76
C PHE A 60 -1.81 -19.78 -4.59
N TRP A 61 -0.75 -20.53 -4.32
CA TRP A 61 0.17 -20.27 -3.23
C TRP A 61 0.97 -18.96 -3.41
N THR A 62 1.39 -18.66 -4.62
CA THR A 62 2.11 -17.40 -4.91
C THR A 62 1.21 -16.18 -4.78
N ALA A 63 -0.05 -16.30 -5.19
CA ALA A 63 -1.03 -15.25 -4.97
C ALA A 63 -1.28 -14.99 -3.48
N LEU A 64 -1.43 -16.05 -2.66
CA LEU A 64 -1.59 -15.93 -1.21
C LEU A 64 -0.41 -15.21 -0.55
N ILE A 65 0.81 -15.61 -0.89
CA ILE A 65 2.03 -14.97 -0.37
C ILE A 65 2.09 -13.51 -0.82
N GLY A 66 1.76 -13.23 -2.07
CA GLY A 66 1.68 -11.87 -2.60
C GLY A 66 0.70 -10.99 -1.82
N PHE A 67 -0.50 -11.48 -1.55
CA PHE A 67 -1.50 -10.77 -0.75
C PHE A 67 -1.03 -10.54 0.70
N CYS A 68 -0.35 -11.50 1.30
CA CYS A 68 0.24 -11.34 2.61
C CYS A 68 1.29 -10.21 2.63
N MET A 69 2.19 -10.19 1.66
CA MET A 69 3.21 -9.14 1.53
C MET A 69 2.59 -7.76 1.31
N VAL A 70 1.56 -7.65 0.49
CA VAL A 70 0.82 -6.40 0.28
C VAL A 70 0.15 -5.94 1.57
N GLY A 71 -0.52 -6.85 2.30
CA GLY A 71 -1.17 -6.54 3.57
C GLY A 71 -0.18 -6.01 4.61
N PHE A 72 1.00 -6.64 4.68
CA PHE A 72 2.08 -6.21 5.57
C PHE A 72 2.63 -4.82 5.18
N GLY A 73 2.83 -4.57 3.90
CA GLY A 73 3.33 -3.29 3.40
C GLY A 73 2.36 -2.13 3.60
N VAL A 74 1.08 -2.31 3.25
CA VAL A 74 0.05 -1.26 3.31
C VAL A 74 -0.24 -0.84 4.75
N SER A 75 -0.22 -1.78 5.71
CA SER A 75 -0.61 -1.52 7.09
C SER A 75 0.17 -0.40 7.77
N GLY A 76 1.46 -0.28 7.46
CA GLY A 76 2.36 0.72 8.05
C GLY A 76 2.35 2.06 7.32
N LEU A 77 2.14 2.06 6.01
CA LEU A 77 2.21 3.29 5.21
C LEU A 77 1.12 4.29 5.60
N TYR A 78 -0.07 3.80 5.92
CA TYR A 78 -1.21 4.65 6.27
C TYR A 78 -0.95 5.51 7.52
N PRO A 79 -0.66 4.96 8.70
CA PRO A 79 -0.38 5.76 9.89
C PRO A 79 0.89 6.61 9.74
N MET A 80 1.91 6.11 9.06
CA MET A 80 3.13 6.88 8.82
C MET A 80 2.88 8.14 7.98
N THR A 81 1.98 8.07 7.00
CA THR A 81 1.62 9.24 6.19
C THR A 81 0.99 10.34 7.04
N TYR A 82 0.13 9.99 8.00
CA TYR A 82 -0.46 10.97 8.91
C TYR A 82 0.57 11.58 9.87
N ILE A 83 1.49 10.76 10.40
CA ILE A 83 2.58 11.26 11.26
C ILE A 83 3.47 12.21 10.47
N LEU A 84 3.81 11.86 9.23
CA LEU A 84 4.62 12.67 8.35
C LEU A 84 3.92 14.00 8.00
N ALA A 85 2.63 13.94 7.69
CA ALA A 85 1.80 15.10 7.43
C ALA A 85 1.74 16.05 8.64
N GLY A 86 1.62 15.50 9.86
CA GLY A 86 1.61 16.27 11.10
C GLY A 86 2.94 16.99 11.43
N ARG A 87 4.05 16.60 10.79
CA ARG A 87 5.35 17.29 10.92
C ARG A 87 5.51 18.51 10.02
N ALA A 88 4.54 18.82 9.18
CA ALA A 88 4.58 20.00 8.31
C ALA A 88 4.48 21.28 9.14
N LYS A 89 5.56 22.09 9.16
CA LYS A 89 5.63 23.33 9.97
C LYS A 89 4.84 24.50 9.38
N LYS A 90 4.49 24.44 8.09
CA LYS A 90 3.88 25.58 7.36
C LYS A 90 2.39 25.77 7.63
N TYR A 91 1.69 24.69 8.00
CA TYR A 91 0.24 24.71 8.24
C TYR A 91 -0.09 24.07 9.58
N SER A 92 -1.25 24.40 10.15
CA SER A 92 -1.71 23.73 11.36
C SER A 92 -1.91 22.23 11.11
N VAL A 93 -1.60 21.40 12.10
CA VAL A 93 -1.70 19.93 12.02
C VAL A 93 -3.10 19.49 11.58
N GLY A 94 -4.15 20.16 12.06
CA GLY A 94 -5.53 19.87 11.69
C GLY A 94 -5.80 20.05 10.18
N ILE A 95 -5.30 21.14 9.59
CA ILE A 95 -5.46 21.40 8.14
C ILE A 95 -4.75 20.33 7.34
N VAL A 96 -3.52 19.96 7.70
CA VAL A 96 -2.73 18.98 6.95
C VAL A 96 -3.37 17.59 7.02
N ILE A 97 -3.83 17.19 8.21
CA ILE A 97 -4.55 15.93 8.39
C ILE A 97 -5.85 15.91 7.56
N SER A 98 -6.61 17.01 7.55
CA SER A 98 -7.83 17.11 6.74
C SER A 98 -7.56 16.96 5.24
N ILE A 99 -6.50 17.60 4.74
CA ILE A 99 -6.07 17.46 3.34
C ILE A 99 -5.73 15.99 3.03
N VAL A 100 -4.89 15.35 3.83
CA VAL A 100 -4.49 13.96 3.63
C VAL A 100 -5.71 13.04 3.68
N SER A 101 -6.63 13.22 4.64
CA SER A 101 -7.85 12.44 4.76
C SER A 101 -8.76 12.60 3.54
N THR A 102 -8.92 13.83 3.04
CA THR A 102 -9.73 14.11 1.85
C THR A 102 -9.17 13.39 0.63
N TYR A 103 -7.86 13.51 0.36
CA TYR A 103 -7.23 12.81 -0.76
C TYR A 103 -7.31 11.28 -0.61
N SER A 104 -7.12 10.76 0.59
CA SER A 104 -7.25 9.33 0.88
C SER A 104 -8.67 8.82 0.61
N THR A 105 -9.67 9.59 1.03
CA THR A 105 -11.09 9.25 0.80
C THR A 105 -11.43 9.28 -0.69
N VAL A 106 -10.99 10.31 -1.42
CA VAL A 106 -11.18 10.40 -2.87
C VAL A 106 -10.52 9.21 -3.56
N GLY A 107 -9.29 8.85 -3.18
CA GLY A 107 -8.58 7.68 -3.71
C GLY A 107 -9.32 6.37 -3.43
N MET A 108 -9.90 6.22 -2.23
CA MET A 108 -10.69 5.04 -1.85
C MET A 108 -11.98 4.92 -2.68
N PHE A 109 -12.65 6.03 -2.97
CA PHE A 109 -13.86 6.02 -3.80
C PHE A 109 -13.58 5.81 -5.28
N LEU A 110 -12.53 6.42 -5.82
CA LEU A 110 -12.19 6.33 -7.24
C LEU A 110 -11.41 5.06 -7.59
N GLY A 111 -10.66 4.49 -6.64
CA GLY A 111 -9.82 3.32 -6.87
C GLY A 111 -10.59 2.13 -7.45
N PRO A 112 -11.61 1.58 -6.77
CA PRO A 112 -12.36 0.43 -7.24
C PRO A 112 -13.04 0.64 -8.59
N PRO A 113 -13.75 1.76 -8.88
CA PRO A 113 -14.33 2.01 -10.20
C PRO A 113 -13.28 2.07 -11.33
N ILE A 114 -12.15 2.75 -11.10
CA ILE A 114 -11.08 2.84 -12.10
C ILE A 114 -10.51 1.44 -12.40
N ILE A 115 -10.21 0.67 -11.37
CA ILE A 115 -9.70 -0.69 -11.54
C ILE A 115 -10.74 -1.61 -12.18
N GLY A 116 -12.01 -1.49 -11.80
CA GLY A 116 -13.11 -2.24 -12.40
C GLY A 116 -13.24 -1.94 -13.90
N TYR A 117 -13.17 -0.68 -14.28
CA TYR A 117 -13.20 -0.25 -15.68
C TYR A 117 -11.99 -0.79 -16.47
N LEU A 118 -10.78 -0.65 -15.92
CA LEU A 118 -9.57 -1.18 -16.55
C LEU A 118 -9.60 -2.70 -16.66
N ALA A 119 -10.11 -3.39 -15.64
CA ALA A 119 -10.25 -4.84 -15.65
C ALA A 119 -11.26 -5.32 -16.70
N HIS A 120 -12.35 -4.57 -16.91
CA HIS A 120 -13.32 -4.85 -17.95
C HIS A 120 -12.74 -4.61 -19.35
N ALA A 121 -12.00 -3.50 -19.55
CA ALA A 121 -11.47 -3.13 -20.87
C ALA A 121 -10.24 -3.97 -21.28
N PHE A 122 -9.32 -4.25 -20.36
CA PHE A 122 -8.01 -4.86 -20.67
C PHE A 122 -7.76 -6.20 -19.98
N GLY A 123 -8.69 -6.65 -19.16
CA GLY A 123 -8.56 -7.84 -18.33
C GLY A 123 -7.91 -7.55 -16.97
N LEU A 124 -8.27 -8.35 -15.96
CA LEU A 124 -7.89 -8.17 -14.55
C LEU A 124 -6.37 -8.13 -14.36
N GLN A 125 -5.63 -8.99 -15.05
CA GLN A 125 -4.18 -9.08 -14.95
C GLN A 125 -3.49 -7.77 -15.39
N ARG A 126 -3.95 -7.18 -16.51
CA ARG A 126 -3.40 -5.91 -17.00
C ARG A 126 -3.81 -4.71 -16.12
N ALA A 127 -5.00 -4.74 -15.54
CA ALA A 127 -5.43 -3.72 -14.59
C ALA A 127 -4.52 -3.66 -13.37
N PHE A 128 -4.06 -4.80 -12.86
CA PHE A 128 -3.11 -4.85 -11.74
C PHE A 128 -1.71 -4.32 -12.08
N ILE A 129 -1.30 -4.30 -13.35
CA ILE A 129 -0.04 -3.67 -13.78
C ILE A 129 -0.01 -2.18 -13.41
N THR A 130 -1.16 -1.52 -13.41
CA THR A 130 -1.28 -0.10 -13.00
C THR A 130 -0.84 0.10 -11.55
N PHE A 131 -1.09 -0.87 -10.67
CA PHE A 131 -0.59 -0.83 -9.28
C PHE A 131 0.92 -0.98 -9.18
N ILE A 132 1.53 -1.79 -10.06
CA ILE A 132 2.99 -1.95 -10.12
C ILE A 132 3.63 -0.62 -10.53
N ILE A 133 3.07 0.05 -11.53
CA ILE A 133 3.54 1.37 -11.99
C ILE A 133 3.38 2.40 -10.87
N GLY A 134 2.21 2.44 -10.21
CA GLY A 134 1.96 3.30 -9.07
C GLY A 134 2.95 3.07 -7.92
N GLY A 135 3.23 1.82 -7.59
CA GLY A 135 4.23 1.44 -6.58
C GLY A 135 5.64 1.91 -6.96
N PHE A 136 6.00 1.81 -8.24
CA PHE A 136 7.30 2.29 -8.74
C PHE A 136 7.45 3.81 -8.60
N MET A 137 6.38 4.58 -8.87
CA MET A 137 6.37 6.03 -8.70
C MET A 137 6.39 6.45 -7.22
N PHE A 138 5.91 5.60 -6.33
CA PHE A 138 5.84 5.89 -4.90
C PHE A 138 7.21 5.94 -4.22
N ILE A 139 8.18 5.14 -4.70
CA ILE A 139 9.53 5.07 -4.15
C ILE A 139 10.31 6.39 -4.34
N PRO A 140 10.42 6.97 -5.55
CA PRO A 140 11.12 8.25 -5.72
C PRO A 140 10.39 9.41 -5.04
N LEU A 141 9.04 9.41 -5.05
CA LEU A 141 8.25 10.42 -4.33
C LEU A 141 8.50 10.38 -2.83
N SER A 142 8.57 9.20 -2.22
CA SER A 142 8.86 9.06 -0.80
C SER A 142 10.25 9.60 -0.46
N LYS A 143 11.28 9.26 -1.24
CA LYS A 143 12.63 9.81 -1.06
C LYS A 143 12.64 11.33 -1.15
N MET A 144 12.00 11.89 -2.17
CA MET A 144 11.93 13.34 -2.38
C MET A 144 11.28 14.07 -1.19
N VAL A 145 10.21 13.52 -0.63
CA VAL A 145 9.53 14.08 0.55
C VAL A 145 10.44 14.04 1.78
N PHE A 146 11.09 12.90 2.04
CA PHE A 146 11.99 12.77 3.19
C PHE A 146 13.24 13.64 3.07
N ASP A 147 13.81 13.78 1.88
CA ASP A 147 14.96 14.65 1.63
C ASP A 147 14.59 16.13 1.81
N HIS A 148 13.40 16.52 1.36
CA HIS A 148 12.88 17.87 1.57
C HIS A 148 12.66 18.20 3.06
N LEU A 149 12.13 17.26 3.82
CA LEU A 149 11.95 17.41 5.27
C LEU A 149 13.29 17.49 6.02
N LYS A 150 14.29 16.74 5.56
CA LYS A 150 15.63 16.77 6.15
C LYS A 150 16.36 18.10 5.89
N LYS A 151 16.08 18.75 4.76
CA LYS A 151 16.68 20.04 4.38
C LYS A 151 16.05 21.21 5.13
N ASN A 152 14.82 21.07 5.62
CA ASN A 152 14.06 22.13 6.30
C ASN A 152 14.01 21.97 7.83
N ASN A 153 14.70 20.98 8.40
CA ASN A 153 14.96 20.78 9.82
C ASN A 153 16.42 21.13 10.14
#